data_ac59c923805ae34b1d0cf02e3a85e851
#
_entry.id   ac59c923805ae34b1d0cf02e3a85e851
#
_cell.length_a   1.000
_cell.length_b   1.000
_cell.length_c   1.000
_cell.angle_alpha   90.00
_cell.angle_beta   90.00
_cell.angle_gamma   90.00
#
_symmetry.space_group_name_H-M   'P 1'
#
loop_
_entity.id
_entity.type
_entity.pdbx_description
1 polymer ?
#
loop_
_entity_poly.entity_id
_entity_poly.type
_entity_poly.pdbx_seq_one_letter_code
_entity_poly.pdbx_strand_id
1 'polypeptide(L)'
;MRLLSWITAINVLVACGFSIVGLVAPQAFLPSGSISTEASRIFAMYAAARSIPLAFVALAVVYKRSTSGLFILGILAGIIQFSDAGVGLYQHDPGKTVGPLVIALVQFYAVFVFHKPSSTR
;
A
#
# COMPACT_ATOMS: atom_id res chain seq x y z
N MET A 1 11.14 -14.86 5.44
CA MET A 1 10.75 -13.83 6.42
C MET A 1 11.38 -12.47 6.17
N ARG A 2 12.69 -12.40 5.90
CA ARG A 2 13.35 -11.11 5.59
C ARG A 2 12.77 -10.42 4.35
N LEU A 3 12.57 -11.16 3.28
CA LEU A 3 12.02 -10.62 2.03
C LEU A 3 10.63 -10.01 2.25
N LEU A 4 9.72 -10.76 2.88
CA LEU A 4 8.37 -10.28 3.17
C LEU A 4 8.38 -9.06 4.10
N SER A 5 9.24 -9.06 5.11
CA SER A 5 9.41 -7.91 6.03
C SER A 5 9.83 -6.65 5.29
N TRP A 6 10.85 -6.73 4.44
CA TRP A 6 11.35 -5.59 3.68
C TRP A 6 10.33 -5.08 2.68
N ILE A 7 9.70 -5.98 1.92
CA ILE A 7 8.69 -5.60 0.93
C ILE A 7 7.48 -4.97 1.60
N THR A 8 7.00 -5.56 2.70
CA THR A 8 5.87 -5.00 3.45
C THR A 8 6.21 -3.63 4.05
N ALA A 9 7.39 -3.48 4.63
CA ALA A 9 7.84 -2.19 5.18
C ALA A 9 7.91 -1.10 4.11
N ILE A 10 8.51 -1.40 2.96
CA ILE A 10 8.60 -0.45 1.84
C ILE A 10 7.22 -0.10 1.34
N ASN A 11 6.35 -1.10 1.15
CA ASN A 11 4.99 -0.90 0.66
C ASN A 11 4.20 0.05 1.58
N VAL A 12 4.18 -0.21 2.88
CA VAL A 12 3.43 0.64 3.83
C VAL A 12 4.02 2.03 3.97
N LEU A 13 5.34 2.18 3.86
CA LEU A 13 6.00 3.49 3.86
C LEU A 13 5.65 4.29 2.61
N VAL A 14 5.63 3.65 1.45
CA VAL A 14 5.20 4.29 0.18
C VAL A 14 3.74 4.72 0.29
N ALA A 15 2.84 3.85 0.74
CA ALA A 15 1.43 4.17 0.93
C ALA A 15 1.22 5.32 1.91
N CYS A 16 1.96 5.33 3.02
CA CYS A 16 1.92 6.42 4.00
C CYS A 16 2.41 7.74 3.38
N GLY A 17 3.51 7.70 2.62
CA GLY A 17 4.05 8.87 1.91
C GLY A 17 3.03 9.47 0.93
N PHE A 18 2.38 8.63 0.13
CA PHE A 18 1.31 9.06 -0.78
C PHE A 18 0.13 9.68 -0.02
N SER A 19 -0.26 9.12 1.12
CA SER A 19 -1.31 9.69 1.95
C SER A 19 -0.97 11.08 2.47
N ILE A 20 0.29 11.29 2.86
CA ILE A 20 0.78 12.61 3.30
C ILE A 20 0.76 13.60 2.13
N VAL A 21 1.21 13.19 0.96
CA VAL A 21 1.14 14.02 -0.26
C VAL A 21 -0.32 14.39 -0.57
N GLY A 22 -1.24 13.44 -0.44
CA GLY A 22 -2.68 13.70 -0.63
C GLY A 22 -3.25 14.73 0.34
N LEU A 23 -2.71 14.82 1.57
CA LEU A 23 -3.11 15.86 2.54
C LEU A 23 -2.57 17.23 2.17
N VAL A 24 -1.32 17.30 1.73
CA VAL A 24 -0.62 18.56 1.45
C VAL A 24 -0.96 19.11 0.06
N ALA A 25 -1.06 18.23 -0.93
CA ALA A 25 -1.31 18.58 -2.32
C ALA A 25 -2.34 17.61 -2.94
N PRO A 26 -3.62 17.68 -2.56
CA PRO A 26 -4.66 16.76 -3.04
C PRO A 26 -4.79 16.73 -4.55
N GLN A 27 -4.55 17.84 -5.22
CA GLN A 27 -4.60 17.94 -6.69
C GLN A 27 -3.59 17.04 -7.40
N ALA A 28 -2.52 16.60 -6.73
CA ALA A 28 -1.55 15.68 -7.31
C ALA A 28 -2.15 14.31 -7.68
N PHE A 29 -3.25 13.93 -7.04
CA PHE A 29 -3.95 12.66 -7.27
C PHE A 29 -5.25 12.81 -8.05
N LEU A 30 -5.66 14.04 -8.34
CA LEU A 30 -6.83 14.31 -9.16
C LEU A 30 -6.47 14.24 -10.65
N PRO A 31 -7.46 13.95 -11.53
CA PRO A 31 -7.25 14.04 -12.97
C PRO A 31 -6.78 15.43 -13.38
N SER A 32 -6.03 15.50 -14.48
CA SER A 32 -5.52 16.77 -15.03
C SER A 32 -6.64 17.78 -15.25
N GLY A 33 -6.45 19.00 -14.77
CA GLY A 33 -7.44 20.07 -14.87
C GLY A 33 -8.52 20.06 -13.79
N SER A 34 -8.54 19.08 -12.91
CA SER A 34 -9.46 19.03 -11.76
C SER A 34 -9.02 19.98 -10.68
N ILE A 35 -10.00 20.65 -10.04
CA ILE A 35 -9.77 21.53 -8.91
C ILE A 35 -10.02 20.74 -7.61
N SER A 36 -9.14 20.91 -6.63
CA SER A 36 -9.33 20.34 -5.30
C SER A 36 -10.54 21.01 -4.63
N THR A 37 -11.50 20.19 -4.20
CA THR A 37 -12.68 20.62 -3.47
C THR A 37 -12.55 20.29 -1.98
N GLU A 38 -13.43 20.86 -1.14
CA GLU A 38 -13.50 20.48 0.26
C GLU A 38 -13.79 18.97 0.42
N ALA A 39 -14.67 18.41 -0.40
CA ALA A 39 -14.97 16.99 -0.40
C ALA A 39 -13.73 16.15 -0.71
N SER A 40 -12.92 16.50 -1.71
CA SER A 40 -11.68 15.78 -2.04
C SER A 40 -10.65 15.87 -0.91
N ARG A 41 -10.58 17.01 -0.22
CA ARG A 41 -9.72 17.16 0.96
C ARG A 41 -10.16 16.29 2.13
N ILE A 42 -11.46 16.22 2.41
CA ILE A 42 -12.00 15.37 3.47
C ILE A 42 -11.70 13.90 3.17
N PHE A 43 -11.90 13.45 1.92
CA PHE A 43 -11.55 12.08 1.53
C PHE A 43 -10.06 11.79 1.67
N ALA A 44 -9.19 12.75 1.34
CA ALA A 44 -7.75 12.62 1.55
C ALA A 44 -7.41 12.49 3.04
N MET A 45 -8.09 13.22 3.92
CA MET A 45 -7.94 13.09 5.38
C MET A 45 -8.36 11.71 5.88
N TYR A 46 -9.47 11.17 5.38
CA TYR A 46 -9.89 9.82 5.72
C TYR A 46 -8.89 8.75 5.24
N ALA A 47 -8.35 8.93 4.03
CA ALA A 47 -7.33 8.02 3.50
C ALA A 47 -6.07 8.03 4.38
N ALA A 48 -5.60 9.20 4.77
CA ALA A 48 -4.44 9.35 5.67
C ALA A 48 -4.72 8.79 7.06
N ALA A 49 -5.92 9.02 7.60
CA ALA A 49 -6.34 8.49 8.89
C ALA A 49 -6.35 6.96 8.95
N ARG A 50 -6.42 6.29 7.81
CA ARG A 50 -6.31 4.83 7.70
C ARG A 50 -4.90 4.38 7.40
N SER A 51 -4.22 5.02 6.48
CA SER A 51 -2.89 4.62 6.00
C SER A 51 -1.79 4.85 7.03
N ILE A 52 -1.84 5.96 7.75
CA ILE A 52 -0.80 6.29 8.75
C ILE A 52 -0.82 5.32 9.94
N PRO A 53 -1.95 5.06 10.61
CA PRO A 53 -1.99 4.05 11.68
C PRO A 53 -1.64 2.65 11.18
N LEU A 54 -2.08 2.28 9.96
CA LEU A 54 -1.75 1.00 9.36
C LEU A 54 -0.23 0.84 9.17
N ALA A 55 0.45 1.90 8.73
CA ALA A 55 1.90 1.89 8.58
C ALA A 55 2.60 1.68 9.95
N PHE A 56 2.15 2.35 11.00
CA PHE A 56 2.70 2.13 12.35
C PHE A 56 2.52 0.69 12.83
N VAL A 57 1.33 0.11 12.66
CA VAL A 57 1.06 -1.26 13.07
C VAL A 57 1.90 -2.25 12.24
N ALA A 58 1.98 -2.05 10.93
CA ALA A 58 2.78 -2.90 10.06
C ALA A 58 4.27 -2.86 10.42
N LEU A 59 4.81 -1.68 10.67
CA LEU A 59 6.21 -1.54 11.10
C LEU A 59 6.46 -2.16 12.48
N ALA A 60 5.52 -2.05 13.41
CA ALA A 60 5.60 -2.71 14.70
C ALA A 60 5.61 -4.25 14.57
N VAL A 61 4.79 -4.79 13.67
CA VAL A 61 4.76 -6.23 13.37
C VAL A 61 6.09 -6.68 12.76
N VAL A 62 6.64 -5.91 11.83
CA VAL A 62 7.97 -6.18 11.24
C VAL A 62 9.05 -6.15 12.33
N TYR A 63 9.03 -5.15 13.19
CA TYR A 63 9.99 -5.02 14.29
C TYR A 63 9.91 -6.19 15.26
N LYS A 64 8.70 -6.59 15.64
CA LYS A 64 8.47 -7.73 16.56
C LYS A 64 8.67 -9.09 15.89
N ARG A 65 8.92 -9.13 14.61
CA ARG A 65 9.09 -10.37 13.83
C ARG A 65 7.92 -11.35 13.98
N SER A 66 6.71 -10.83 14.09
CA SER A 66 5.50 -11.64 14.20
C SER A 66 5.18 -12.30 12.85
N THR A 67 5.35 -13.61 12.77
CA THR A 67 5.12 -14.39 11.55
C THR A 67 3.68 -14.30 11.07
N SER A 68 2.71 -14.52 11.98
CA SER A 68 1.28 -14.46 11.64
C SER A 68 0.85 -13.05 11.26
N GLY A 69 1.30 -12.04 12.02
CA GLY A 69 1.01 -10.65 11.72
C GLY A 69 1.56 -10.22 10.37
N LEU A 70 2.80 -10.60 10.08
CA LEU A 70 3.47 -10.26 8.83
C LEU A 70 2.77 -10.89 7.61
N PHE A 71 2.30 -12.14 7.75
CA PHE A 71 1.55 -12.83 6.70
C PHE A 71 0.23 -12.12 6.40
N ILE A 72 -0.56 -11.83 7.44
CA ILE A 72 -1.86 -11.18 7.30
C ILE A 72 -1.71 -9.76 6.74
N LEU A 73 -0.79 -8.98 7.29
CA LEU A 73 -0.55 -7.61 6.82
C LEU A 73 0.07 -7.58 5.42
N GLY A 74 0.86 -8.58 5.06
CA GLY A 74 1.40 -8.71 3.72
C GLY A 74 0.30 -8.94 2.68
N ILE A 75 -0.68 -9.79 2.98
CA ILE A 75 -1.86 -9.98 2.14
C ILE A 75 -2.66 -8.69 2.03
N LEU A 76 -2.93 -8.03 3.16
CA LEU A 76 -3.68 -6.78 3.20
C LEU A 76 -2.99 -5.69 2.37
N ALA A 77 -1.68 -5.54 2.52
CA ALA A 77 -0.91 -4.57 1.75
C ALA A 77 -0.99 -4.85 0.23
N GLY A 78 -0.96 -6.11 -0.17
CA GLY A 78 -1.14 -6.49 -1.57
C GLY A 78 -2.53 -6.16 -2.10
N ILE A 79 -3.57 -6.42 -1.33
CA ILE A 79 -4.96 -6.11 -1.68
C ILE A 79 -5.16 -4.60 -1.83
N ILE A 80 -4.61 -3.81 -0.92
CA ILE A 80 -4.68 -2.34 -0.98
C ILE A 80 -4.05 -1.84 -2.27
N GLN A 81 -2.84 -2.26 -2.60
CA GLN A 81 -2.16 -1.84 -3.82
C GLN A 81 -2.89 -2.30 -5.09
N PHE A 82 -3.47 -3.48 -5.07
CA PHE A 82 -4.28 -3.96 -6.18
C PHE A 82 -5.54 -3.09 -6.37
N SER A 83 -6.18 -2.69 -5.28
CA SER A 83 -7.32 -1.77 -5.30
C SER A 83 -6.93 -0.38 -5.79
N ASP A 84 -5.78 0.12 -5.38
CA ASP A 84 -5.25 1.40 -5.86
C ASP A 84 -4.97 1.37 -7.38
N ALA A 85 -4.47 0.25 -7.90
CA ALA A 85 -4.32 0.04 -9.33
C ALA A 85 -5.67 0.11 -10.06
N GLY A 86 -6.73 -0.43 -9.47
CA GLY A 86 -8.10 -0.32 -9.99
C GLY A 86 -8.58 1.12 -10.06
N VAL A 87 -8.28 1.94 -9.05
CA VAL A 87 -8.58 3.38 -9.06
C VAL A 87 -7.80 4.10 -10.17
N GLY A 88 -6.51 3.78 -10.34
CA GLY A 88 -5.70 4.32 -11.43
C GLY A 88 -6.28 3.97 -12.81
N LEU A 89 -6.74 2.74 -12.99
CA LEU A 89 -7.40 2.30 -14.21
C LEU A 89 -8.70 3.08 -14.48
N TYR A 90 -9.51 3.29 -13.44
CA TYR A 90 -10.73 4.11 -13.55
C TYR A 90 -10.43 5.55 -13.98
N GLN A 91 -9.32 6.11 -13.52
CA GLN A 91 -8.86 7.45 -13.92
C GLN A 91 -8.20 7.50 -15.29
N HIS A 92 -8.02 6.35 -15.97
CA HIS A 92 -7.26 6.23 -17.22
C HIS A 92 -5.83 6.78 -17.11
N ASP A 93 -5.21 6.61 -15.93
CA ASP A 93 -3.84 7.05 -15.65
C ASP A 93 -2.89 5.84 -15.59
N PRO A 94 -2.05 5.63 -16.64
CA PRO A 94 -1.15 4.47 -16.68
C PRO A 94 -0.16 4.44 -15.51
N GLY A 95 0.34 5.58 -15.07
CA GLY A 95 1.28 5.66 -13.96
C GLY A 95 0.65 5.23 -12.63
N LYS A 96 -0.58 5.67 -12.37
CA LYS A 96 -1.34 5.30 -11.18
C LYS A 96 -1.87 3.87 -11.22
N THR A 97 -1.90 3.24 -12.40
CA THR A 97 -2.31 1.85 -12.58
C THR A 97 -1.12 0.89 -12.46
N VAL A 98 -0.05 1.16 -13.22
CA VAL A 98 1.10 0.25 -13.32
C VAL A 98 1.92 0.23 -12.04
N GLY A 99 2.16 1.38 -11.41
CA GLY A 99 2.94 1.47 -10.17
C GLY A 99 2.36 0.60 -9.05
N PRO A 100 1.12 0.84 -8.62
CA PRO A 100 0.48 0.02 -7.59
C PRO A 100 0.33 -1.44 -8.00
N LEU A 101 0.06 -1.73 -9.28
CA LEU A 101 -0.06 -3.11 -9.76
C LEU A 101 1.25 -3.88 -9.60
N VAL A 102 2.37 -3.28 -9.96
CA VAL A 102 3.71 -3.90 -9.78
C VAL A 102 3.98 -4.14 -8.31
N ILE A 103 3.71 -3.18 -7.45
CA ILE A 103 3.87 -3.32 -6.00
C ILE A 103 2.98 -4.45 -5.46
N ALA A 104 1.73 -4.54 -5.91
CA ALA A 104 0.81 -5.61 -5.51
C ALA A 104 1.35 -6.99 -5.91
N LEU A 105 1.82 -7.14 -7.13
CA LEU A 105 2.37 -8.41 -7.62
C LEU A 105 3.62 -8.84 -6.85
N VAL A 106 4.53 -7.91 -6.58
CA VAL A 106 5.73 -8.15 -5.78
C VAL A 106 5.35 -8.53 -4.35
N GLN A 107 4.36 -7.86 -3.77
CA GLN A 107 3.87 -8.15 -2.41
C GLN A 107 3.26 -9.56 -2.32
N PHE A 108 2.39 -9.92 -3.25
CA PHE A 108 1.79 -11.26 -3.28
C PHE A 108 2.83 -12.35 -3.55
N TYR A 109 3.80 -12.09 -4.41
CA TYR A 109 4.91 -13.01 -4.61
C TYR A 109 5.69 -13.26 -3.31
N ALA A 110 6.00 -12.20 -2.57
CA ALA A 110 6.69 -12.32 -1.28
C ALA A 110 5.87 -13.11 -0.26
N VAL A 111 4.55 -12.88 -0.22
CA VAL A 111 3.62 -13.66 0.63
C VAL A 111 3.62 -15.13 0.23
N PHE A 112 3.54 -15.41 -1.06
CA PHE A 112 3.54 -16.77 -1.59
C PHE A 112 4.82 -17.52 -1.25
N VAL A 113 5.99 -16.91 -1.47
CA VAL A 113 7.29 -17.50 -1.13
C VAL A 113 7.41 -17.75 0.37
N PHE A 114 6.93 -16.83 1.18
CA PHE A 114 6.93 -16.95 2.64
C PHE A 114 6.04 -18.09 3.14
N HIS A 115 4.88 -18.27 2.51
CA HIS A 115 3.91 -19.31 2.88
C HIS A 115 4.29 -20.69 2.36
N LYS A 116 5.16 -20.77 1.35
CA LYS A 116 5.59 -22.06 0.79
C LYS A 116 6.28 -22.89 1.88
N PRO A 117 5.77 -24.07 2.22
CA PRO A 117 6.44 -24.92 3.20
C PRO A 117 7.84 -25.21 2.70
N SER A 118 8.84 -24.94 3.53
CA SER A 118 10.20 -25.37 3.24
C SER A 118 10.16 -26.89 3.15
N SER A 119 10.47 -27.45 1.98
CA SER A 119 10.68 -28.88 1.83
C SER A 119 12.01 -29.22 2.50
N THR A 120 12.02 -29.20 3.82
CA THR A 120 13.10 -29.76 4.60
C THR A 120 12.86 -31.26 4.69
N ARG A 121 13.60 -31.96 3.92
CA ARG A 121 13.97 -33.32 4.30
C ARG A 121 15.34 -33.32 4.90
#